data_1c5e62ff3583fdd0cb38d793d6af5a4d
#
_entry.id   1c5e62ff3583fdd0cb38d793d6af5a4d
#
_cell.length_a   1.000
_cell.length_b   1.000
_cell.length_c   1.000
_cell.angle_alpha   90.00
_cell.angle_beta   90.00
_cell.angle_gamma   90.00
#
_symmetry.space_group_name_H-M   'P 1'
#
loop_
_entity.id
_entity.type
_entity.pdbx_description
1 polymer ?
#
loop_
_entity_poly.entity_id
_entity_poly.type
_entity_poly.pdbx_seq_one_letter_code
_entity_poly.pdbx_strand_id
1 'polypeptide(L)'
;MRIFLSYSTDAKASVSICIAVIRISWESSVARVKLVLPEAFTFKTVLDVRVTEINYGNHVGNDSMVSLLHEARLRFLRNLGFGEFNIAGLGLMVTDLVVEFKSESFVGENLQFEVGVHEFNKYGCDFIYRVTCADEGRLVTLAKTGIVFFDYDDRKIARIPKKFTDLVIPKEASSESEDK
;
A
#
# COMPACT_ATOMS: atom_id res chain seq x y z
N MET A 1 7.26 -7.67 34.56
CA MET A 1 8.60 -8.28 34.67
C MET A 1 8.90 -8.53 36.14
N ARG A 2 8.72 -9.76 36.60
CA ARG A 2 9.04 -10.16 38.00
C ARG A 2 10.26 -11.07 37.94
N ILE A 3 11.36 -10.61 38.54
CA ILE A 3 12.60 -11.37 38.72
C ILE A 3 12.46 -12.06 40.07
N PHE A 4 12.47 -13.41 40.10
CA PHE A 4 12.63 -14.20 41.34
C PHE A 4 14.09 -14.60 41.44
N LEU A 5 14.78 -14.07 42.44
CA LEU A 5 16.08 -14.53 42.89
C LEU A 5 15.85 -15.44 44.08
N SER A 6 16.13 -16.73 43.97
CA SER A 6 16.25 -17.63 45.09
C SER A 6 17.75 -17.79 45.47
N TYR A 7 18.11 -17.38 46.66
CA TYR A 7 19.43 -17.67 47.25
C TYR A 7 19.38 -18.99 47.99
N SER A 8 20.27 -19.90 47.65
CA SER A 8 20.58 -21.06 48.45
C SER A 8 21.94 -20.85 49.14
N THR A 9 21.94 -20.87 50.47
CA THR A 9 23.16 -20.82 51.30
C THR A 9 23.60 -22.23 51.65
N ASP A 10 24.51 -22.82 50.87
CA ASP A 10 25.34 -23.91 51.33
C ASP A 10 26.78 -23.73 50.84
N ALA A 11 27.66 -23.66 51.83
CA ALA A 11 29.07 -23.39 51.69
C ALA A 11 29.82 -24.66 51.26
N LYS A 12 30.19 -24.78 50.02
CA LYS A 12 31.47 -25.31 49.53
C LYS A 12 31.59 -24.99 48.03
N ALA A 13 32.52 -24.11 47.79
CA ALA A 13 32.71 -23.43 46.52
C ALA A 13 32.94 -24.35 45.30
N SER A 14 32.08 -24.26 44.36
CA SER A 14 32.44 -24.14 42.95
C SER A 14 31.50 -23.07 42.34
N VAL A 15 32.08 -22.01 41.79
CA VAL A 15 31.33 -20.97 41.11
C VAL A 15 30.83 -21.58 39.81
N SER A 16 29.67 -22.22 39.89
CA SER A 16 28.90 -22.55 38.68
C SER A 16 28.25 -21.28 38.19
N ILE A 17 28.85 -20.67 37.18
CA ILE A 17 28.18 -19.60 36.43
C ILE A 17 26.98 -20.24 35.73
N CYS A 18 25.81 -20.10 36.33
CA CYS A 18 24.56 -20.47 35.72
C CYS A 18 24.30 -19.43 34.61
N ILE A 19 24.72 -19.72 33.38
CA ILE A 19 24.33 -18.96 32.22
C ILE A 19 22.83 -19.24 32.03
N ALA A 20 21.98 -18.33 32.54
CA ALA A 20 20.57 -18.32 32.20
C ALA A 20 20.47 -18.02 30.71
N VAL A 21 20.33 -19.08 29.92
CA VAL A 21 19.95 -18.91 28.50
C VAL A 21 18.53 -18.37 28.50
N ILE A 22 18.40 -17.05 28.38
CA ILE A 22 17.12 -16.43 28.12
C ILE A 22 16.70 -16.91 26.71
N ARG A 23 15.90 -17.95 26.68
CA ARG A 23 15.17 -18.29 25.44
C ARG A 23 14.16 -17.19 25.22
N ILE A 24 14.55 -16.17 24.45
CA ILE A 24 13.59 -15.25 23.86
C ILE A 24 12.83 -16.07 22.83
N SER A 25 11.66 -16.56 23.18
CA SER A 25 10.72 -17.08 22.18
C SER A 25 10.30 -15.88 21.33
N TRP A 26 10.87 -15.75 20.14
CA TRP A 26 10.36 -14.89 19.09
C TRP A 26 9.07 -15.54 18.56
N GLU A 27 7.99 -15.53 19.33
CA GLU A 27 6.67 -15.49 18.74
C GLU A 27 6.52 -14.12 18.12
N SER A 28 7.20 -13.92 17.02
CA SER A 28 7.04 -12.75 16.20
C SER A 28 5.71 -12.87 15.47
N SER A 29 4.62 -12.47 16.09
CA SER A 29 3.57 -11.87 15.32
C SER A 29 4.15 -10.53 14.81
N VAL A 30 4.95 -10.58 13.76
CA VAL A 30 5.28 -9.38 13.01
C VAL A 30 3.93 -8.85 12.56
N ALA A 31 3.47 -7.78 13.19
CA ALA A 31 2.25 -7.11 12.81
C ALA A 31 2.47 -6.52 11.40
N ARG A 32 2.26 -7.35 10.38
CA ARG A 32 2.27 -6.91 9.00
C ARG A 32 0.96 -6.19 8.74
N VAL A 33 1.06 -5.00 8.17
CA VAL A 33 -0.12 -4.31 7.66
C VAL A 33 -0.76 -5.23 6.61
N LYS A 34 -2.04 -5.54 6.80
CA LYS A 34 -2.82 -6.31 5.82
C LYS A 34 -3.66 -5.34 5.04
N LEU A 35 -3.55 -5.38 3.72
CA LEU A 35 -4.38 -4.60 2.83
C LEU A 35 -5.72 -5.30 2.64
N VAL A 36 -6.80 -4.54 2.80
CA VAL A 36 -8.15 -4.96 2.44
C VAL A 36 -8.35 -4.57 0.97
N LEU A 37 -8.66 -5.56 0.13
CA LEU A 37 -8.93 -5.32 -1.27
C LEU A 37 -10.40 -5.01 -1.48
N PRO A 38 -10.76 -4.13 -2.42
CA PRO A 38 -12.15 -3.92 -2.81
C PRO A 38 -12.71 -5.18 -3.49
N GLU A 39 -14.02 -5.35 -3.44
CA GLU A 39 -14.71 -6.46 -4.12
C GLU A 39 -14.50 -6.41 -5.63
N ALA A 40 -14.40 -5.21 -6.20
CA ALA A 40 -14.14 -4.99 -7.62
C ALA A 40 -13.14 -3.85 -7.85
N PHE A 41 -12.31 -4.03 -8.87
CA PHE A 41 -11.44 -2.98 -9.38
C PHE A 41 -12.09 -2.30 -10.58
N THR A 42 -12.09 -0.98 -10.59
CA THR A 42 -12.81 -0.18 -11.60
C THR A 42 -11.99 0.13 -12.84
N PHE A 43 -10.68 -0.10 -12.79
CA PHE A 43 -9.75 0.19 -13.88
C PHE A 43 -8.65 -0.85 -13.98
N LYS A 44 -8.20 -1.12 -15.21
CA LYS A 44 -7.05 -1.99 -15.51
C LYS A 44 -6.15 -1.35 -16.54
N THR A 45 -4.84 -1.54 -16.37
CA THR A 45 -3.83 -1.17 -17.37
C THR A 45 -2.68 -2.15 -17.33
N VAL A 46 -1.93 -2.26 -18.43
CA VAL A 46 -0.74 -3.09 -18.51
C VAL A 46 0.48 -2.19 -18.69
N LEU A 47 1.56 -2.52 -18.00
CA LEU A 47 2.87 -1.87 -18.09
C LEU A 47 3.93 -2.95 -18.31
N ASP A 48 4.82 -2.70 -19.25
CA ASP A 48 5.97 -3.56 -19.53
C ASP A 48 7.08 -3.27 -18.52
N VAL A 49 7.73 -4.30 -18.02
CA VAL A 49 8.93 -4.17 -17.19
C VAL A 49 10.14 -3.90 -18.08
N ARG A 50 10.69 -2.70 -17.96
CA ARG A 50 11.87 -2.27 -18.70
C ARG A 50 13.15 -2.54 -17.91
N VAL A 51 14.30 -2.56 -18.58
CA VAL A 51 15.61 -2.76 -17.96
C VAL A 51 15.90 -1.71 -16.87
N THR A 52 15.35 -0.51 -16.99
CA THR A 52 15.50 0.59 -16.03
C THR A 52 14.82 0.34 -14.68
N GLU A 53 13.90 -0.60 -14.60
CA GLU A 53 13.21 -0.99 -13.36
C GLU A 53 13.91 -2.11 -12.58
N ILE A 54 14.99 -2.69 -13.15
CA ILE A 54 15.69 -3.84 -12.56
C ILE A 54 16.77 -3.40 -11.57
N ASN A 55 16.76 -4.00 -10.40
CA ASN A 55 17.76 -3.79 -9.34
C ASN A 55 18.92 -4.79 -9.41
N TYR A 56 19.85 -4.72 -8.45
CA TYR A 56 20.98 -5.66 -8.35
C TYR A 56 20.59 -7.12 -8.11
N GLY A 57 19.38 -7.40 -7.63
CA GLY A 57 18.81 -8.74 -7.49
C GLY A 57 18.28 -9.31 -8.80
N ASN A 58 18.42 -8.59 -9.91
CA ASN A 58 17.95 -8.97 -11.24
C ASN A 58 16.41 -9.11 -11.36
N HIS A 59 15.69 -8.42 -10.50
CA HIS A 59 14.24 -8.29 -10.52
C HIS A 59 13.81 -6.83 -10.32
N VAL A 60 12.54 -6.52 -10.50
CA VAL A 60 12.00 -5.16 -10.33
C VAL A 60 12.30 -4.63 -8.93
N GLY A 61 12.94 -3.46 -8.86
CA GLY A 61 13.24 -2.78 -7.61
C GLY A 61 11.97 -2.33 -6.87
N ASN A 62 12.05 -2.28 -5.53
CA ASN A 62 10.95 -1.78 -4.71
C ASN A 62 10.55 -0.33 -5.04
N ASP A 63 11.53 0.52 -5.32
CA ASP A 63 11.37 1.90 -5.77
C ASP A 63 10.75 1.97 -7.18
N SER A 64 11.20 1.12 -8.09
CA SER A 64 10.63 1.00 -9.43
C SER A 64 9.17 0.56 -9.39
N MET A 65 8.81 -0.40 -8.50
CA MET A 65 7.40 -0.79 -8.32
C MET A 65 6.55 0.40 -7.86
N VAL A 66 7.05 1.23 -6.96
CA VAL A 66 6.34 2.46 -6.53
C VAL A 66 6.12 3.41 -7.72
N SER A 67 7.11 3.55 -8.60
CA SER A 67 6.99 4.36 -9.82
C SER A 67 5.95 3.79 -10.79
N LEU A 68 5.89 2.47 -10.94
CA LEU A 68 4.88 1.78 -11.77
C LEU A 68 3.47 1.94 -11.20
N LEU A 69 3.31 1.89 -9.87
CA LEU A 69 2.04 2.17 -9.20
C LEU A 69 1.59 3.63 -9.45
N HIS A 70 2.53 4.58 -9.43
CA HIS A 70 2.26 5.97 -9.76
C HIS A 70 1.79 6.11 -11.22
N GLU A 71 2.46 5.50 -12.18
CA GLU A 71 2.04 5.51 -13.60
C GLU A 71 0.63 4.89 -13.77
N ALA A 72 0.33 3.79 -13.08
CA ALA A 72 -0.99 3.17 -13.11
C ALA A 72 -2.07 4.14 -12.59
N ARG A 73 -1.80 4.89 -11.50
CA ARG A 73 -2.70 5.94 -10.99
C ARG A 73 -2.89 7.06 -12.01
N LEU A 74 -1.82 7.52 -12.65
CA LEU A 74 -1.92 8.55 -13.70
C LEU A 74 -2.80 8.09 -14.86
N ARG A 75 -2.68 6.84 -15.29
CA ARG A 75 -3.53 6.27 -16.36
C ARG A 75 -4.98 6.16 -15.91
N PHE A 76 -5.24 5.76 -14.68
CA PHE A 76 -6.58 5.75 -14.11
C PHE A 76 -7.20 7.15 -14.14
N LEU A 77 -6.49 8.17 -13.65
CA LEU A 77 -6.99 9.55 -13.65
C LEU A 77 -7.25 10.07 -15.05
N ARG A 78 -6.37 9.79 -16.01
CA ARG A 78 -6.56 10.15 -17.42
C ARG A 78 -7.80 9.48 -18.04
N ASN A 79 -8.06 8.23 -17.68
CA ASN A 79 -9.27 7.52 -18.12
C ASN A 79 -10.55 8.19 -17.60
N LEU A 80 -10.50 8.86 -16.45
CA LEU A 80 -11.58 9.68 -15.89
C LEU A 80 -11.61 11.11 -16.46
N GLY A 81 -10.68 11.48 -17.35
CA GLY A 81 -10.56 12.82 -17.91
C GLY A 81 -9.85 13.83 -17.01
N PHE A 82 -9.04 13.35 -16.05
CA PHE A 82 -8.28 14.17 -15.11
C PHE A 82 -6.77 14.07 -15.34
N GLY A 83 -6.04 15.10 -14.90
CA GLY A 83 -4.62 15.05 -14.61
C GLY A 83 -4.39 15.06 -13.10
N GLU A 84 -3.25 14.57 -12.62
CA GLU A 84 -2.94 14.51 -11.18
C GLU A 84 -2.91 15.89 -10.51
N PHE A 85 -2.55 16.93 -11.26
CA PHE A 85 -2.53 18.32 -10.79
C PHE A 85 -3.81 19.10 -11.11
N ASN A 86 -4.79 18.47 -11.76
CA ASN A 86 -6.05 19.12 -12.10
C ASN A 86 -7.22 18.12 -12.09
N ILE A 87 -7.73 17.91 -10.90
CA ILE A 87 -8.98 17.19 -10.67
C ILE A 87 -10.00 18.22 -10.19
N ALA A 88 -10.75 18.79 -11.13
CA ALA A 88 -11.69 19.89 -10.89
C ALA A 88 -11.03 21.12 -10.17
N GLY A 89 -9.82 21.48 -10.58
CA GLY A 89 -9.06 22.61 -10.04
C GLY A 89 -8.15 22.27 -8.85
N LEU A 90 -8.16 21.04 -8.37
CA LEU A 90 -7.30 20.60 -7.25
C LEU A 90 -6.29 19.56 -7.73
N GLY A 91 -5.16 19.43 -7.04
CA GLY A 91 -4.23 18.35 -7.25
C GLY A 91 -4.33 17.26 -6.19
N LEU A 92 -3.58 16.18 -6.37
CA LEU A 92 -3.43 15.11 -5.40
C LEU A 92 -2.10 15.22 -4.66
N MET A 93 -2.12 14.91 -3.35
CA MET A 93 -0.94 14.72 -2.53
C MET A 93 -0.99 13.34 -1.86
N VAL A 94 0.05 12.55 -2.03
CA VAL A 94 0.19 11.25 -1.37
C VAL A 94 0.56 11.48 0.09
N THR A 95 -0.18 10.87 0.99
CA THR A 95 0.02 10.97 2.44
C THR A 95 0.69 9.75 3.04
N ASP A 96 0.41 8.59 2.48
CA ASP A 96 0.98 7.32 2.91
C ASP A 96 1.04 6.31 1.77
N LEU A 97 1.87 5.29 1.95
CA LEU A 97 2.08 4.23 0.99
C LEU A 97 2.31 2.92 1.74
N VAL A 98 1.59 1.87 1.34
CA VAL A 98 1.83 0.50 1.78
C VAL A 98 2.03 -0.36 0.54
N VAL A 99 3.08 -1.18 0.53
CA VAL A 99 3.36 -2.12 -0.56
C VAL A 99 3.67 -3.49 0.04
N GLU A 100 2.92 -4.49 -0.38
CA GLU A 100 3.16 -5.89 -0.06
C GLU A 100 3.70 -6.61 -1.30
N PHE A 101 4.97 -6.97 -1.29
CA PHE A 101 5.58 -7.78 -2.36
C PHE A 101 5.22 -9.24 -2.17
N LYS A 102 4.65 -9.88 -3.19
CA LYS A 102 4.17 -11.27 -3.16
C LYS A 102 5.06 -12.19 -3.96
N SER A 103 5.56 -11.72 -5.10
CA SER A 103 6.55 -12.43 -5.92
C SER A 103 7.43 -11.45 -6.69
N GLU A 104 8.55 -11.93 -7.19
CA GLU A 104 9.45 -11.18 -8.07
C GLU A 104 8.81 -10.98 -9.45
N SER A 105 9.27 -9.95 -10.16
CA SER A 105 8.97 -9.73 -11.57
C SER A 105 10.23 -9.33 -12.32
N PHE A 106 10.30 -9.66 -13.61
CA PHE A 106 11.53 -9.63 -14.38
C PHE A 106 11.39 -8.78 -15.63
N VAL A 107 12.53 -8.38 -16.20
CA VAL A 107 12.56 -7.60 -17.45
C VAL A 107 11.81 -8.33 -18.57
N GLY A 108 10.98 -7.57 -19.29
CA GLY A 108 10.16 -8.07 -20.39
C GLY A 108 8.83 -8.71 -19.99
N GLU A 109 8.55 -8.89 -18.69
CA GLU A 109 7.20 -9.25 -18.25
C GLU A 109 6.21 -8.10 -18.44
N ASN A 110 4.97 -8.46 -18.74
CA ASN A 110 3.83 -7.57 -18.77
C ASN A 110 3.11 -7.62 -17.42
N LEU A 111 3.05 -6.50 -16.71
CA LEU A 111 2.36 -6.42 -15.43
C LEU A 111 0.99 -5.76 -15.62
N GLN A 112 -0.07 -6.47 -15.25
CA GLN A 112 -1.42 -5.93 -15.19
C GLN A 112 -1.62 -5.26 -13.84
N PHE A 113 -1.96 -3.98 -13.86
CA PHE A 113 -2.34 -3.17 -12.70
C PHE A 113 -3.86 -3.01 -12.69
N GLU A 114 -4.49 -3.49 -11.65
CA GLU A 114 -5.89 -3.22 -11.35
C GLU A 114 -5.93 -2.13 -10.29
N VAL A 115 -6.74 -1.09 -10.52
CA VAL A 115 -6.84 0.07 -9.63
C VAL A 115 -8.28 0.23 -9.17
N GLY A 116 -8.45 0.36 -7.87
CA GLY A 116 -9.71 0.71 -7.22
C GLY A 116 -9.54 1.90 -6.28
N VAL A 117 -10.64 2.55 -5.93
CA VAL A 117 -10.66 3.66 -4.97
C VAL A 117 -11.56 3.28 -3.80
N HIS A 118 -11.05 3.47 -2.58
CA HIS A 118 -11.72 3.03 -1.36
C HIS A 118 -11.49 4.04 -0.21
N GLU A 119 -12.08 3.78 0.97
CA GLU A 119 -11.87 4.56 2.20
C GLU A 119 -12.02 6.07 2.00
N PHE A 120 -13.15 6.47 1.39
CA PHE A 120 -13.45 7.88 1.17
C PHE A 120 -13.65 8.62 2.49
N ASN A 121 -13.06 9.82 2.58
CA ASN A 121 -13.26 10.75 3.67
C ASN A 121 -13.48 12.16 3.14
N LYS A 122 -13.60 13.12 4.02
CA LYS A 122 -13.87 14.52 3.66
C LYS A 122 -12.81 15.14 2.70
N TYR A 123 -11.57 14.66 2.76
CA TYR A 123 -10.43 15.32 2.10
C TYR A 123 -9.70 14.42 1.11
N GLY A 124 -9.97 13.12 1.09
CA GLY A 124 -9.26 12.17 0.25
C GLY A 124 -9.84 10.77 0.25
N CYS A 125 -9.07 9.83 -0.25
CA CYS A 125 -9.41 8.42 -0.35
C CYS A 125 -8.13 7.59 -0.49
N ASP A 126 -8.28 6.26 -0.48
CA ASP A 126 -7.21 5.32 -0.74
C ASP A 126 -7.31 4.78 -2.18
N PHE A 127 -6.21 4.81 -2.92
CA PHE A 127 -6.05 4.02 -4.14
C PHE A 127 -5.50 2.66 -3.78
N ILE A 128 -6.20 1.61 -4.15
CA ILE A 128 -5.81 0.22 -3.92
C ILE A 128 -5.39 -0.39 -5.24
N TYR A 129 -4.29 -1.16 -5.20
CA TYR A 129 -3.71 -1.79 -6.38
C TYR A 129 -3.56 -3.29 -6.18
N ARG A 130 -3.87 -4.05 -7.24
CA ARG A 130 -3.47 -5.43 -7.41
C ARG A 130 -2.65 -5.54 -8.68
N VAL A 131 -1.42 -6.05 -8.56
CA VAL A 131 -0.49 -6.20 -9.68
C VAL A 131 -0.26 -7.69 -9.91
N THR A 132 -0.49 -8.15 -11.13
CA THR A 132 -0.26 -9.53 -11.56
C THR A 132 0.59 -9.58 -12.82
N CYS A 133 1.40 -10.61 -12.99
CA CYS A 133 1.99 -10.94 -14.28
C CYS A 133 0.87 -11.30 -15.25
N ALA A 134 0.74 -10.57 -16.35
CA ALA A 134 -0.40 -10.70 -17.27
C ALA A 134 -0.44 -12.08 -17.95
N ASP A 135 0.72 -12.66 -18.24
CA ASP A 135 0.85 -13.92 -18.97
C ASP A 135 0.57 -15.14 -18.10
N GLU A 136 0.94 -15.08 -16.81
CA GLU A 136 0.86 -16.20 -15.86
C GLU A 136 -0.27 -16.06 -14.84
N GLY A 137 -0.81 -14.87 -14.66
CA GLY A 137 -1.76 -14.56 -13.58
C GLY A 137 -1.14 -14.56 -12.17
N ARG A 138 0.18 -14.65 -12.08
CA ARG A 138 0.93 -14.66 -10.82
C ARG A 138 0.81 -13.34 -10.11
N LEU A 139 0.40 -13.37 -8.83
CA LEU A 139 0.31 -12.16 -8.00
C LEU A 139 1.70 -11.63 -7.66
N VAL A 140 1.98 -10.40 -8.06
CA VAL A 140 3.28 -9.73 -7.88
C VAL A 140 3.24 -8.80 -6.67
N THR A 141 2.24 -7.91 -6.59
CA THR A 141 2.19 -6.87 -5.56
C THR A 141 0.75 -6.53 -5.20
N LEU A 142 0.51 -6.28 -3.92
CA LEU A 142 -0.65 -5.54 -3.43
C LEU A 142 -0.16 -4.21 -2.87
N ALA A 143 -0.87 -3.12 -3.15
CA ALA A 143 -0.47 -1.82 -2.65
C ALA A 143 -1.66 -0.91 -2.34
N LYS A 144 -1.39 0.09 -1.50
CA LYS A 144 -2.29 1.19 -1.18
C LYS A 144 -1.53 2.50 -1.21
N THR A 145 -2.12 3.55 -1.76
CA THR A 145 -1.69 4.93 -1.57
C THR A 145 -2.83 5.76 -1.01
N GLY A 146 -2.66 6.25 0.21
CA GLY A 146 -3.53 7.28 0.77
C GLY A 146 -3.27 8.62 0.09
N ILE A 147 -4.32 9.30 -0.31
CA ILE A 147 -4.23 10.62 -0.94
C ILE A 147 -5.16 11.63 -0.27
N VAL A 148 -4.76 12.90 -0.33
CA VAL A 148 -5.62 14.04 -0.04
C VAL A 148 -5.66 14.97 -1.24
N PHE A 149 -6.78 15.65 -1.40
CA PHE A 149 -6.92 16.74 -2.37
C PHE A 149 -6.28 18.00 -1.83
N PHE A 150 -5.52 18.67 -2.68
CA PHE A 150 -4.70 19.80 -2.30
C PHE A 150 -4.87 20.96 -3.29
N ASP A 151 -5.10 22.13 -2.75
CA ASP A 151 -5.10 23.38 -3.49
C ASP A 151 -3.66 23.91 -3.51
N TYR A 152 -3.03 23.86 -4.69
CA TYR A 152 -1.64 24.27 -4.86
C TYR A 152 -1.47 25.80 -4.89
N ASP A 153 -2.52 26.55 -5.23
CA ASP A 153 -2.50 28.02 -5.25
C ASP A 153 -2.57 28.55 -3.81
N ASP A 154 -3.53 28.05 -3.05
CA ASP A 154 -3.73 28.44 -1.64
C ASP A 154 -2.86 27.62 -0.66
N ARG A 155 -2.15 26.60 -1.13
CA ARG A 155 -1.27 25.70 -0.35
C ARG A 155 -1.94 25.07 0.87
N LYS A 156 -3.16 24.56 0.68
CA LYS A 156 -3.98 23.96 1.75
C LYS A 156 -4.68 22.68 1.30
N ILE A 157 -4.99 21.81 2.25
CA ILE A 157 -5.84 20.65 2.04
C ILE A 157 -7.26 21.12 1.68
N ALA A 158 -7.82 20.56 0.63
CA ALA A 158 -9.14 20.87 0.13
C ALA A 158 -10.09 19.67 0.27
N ARG A 159 -11.40 19.92 0.19
CA ARG A 159 -12.39 18.85 0.17
C ARG A 159 -12.32 18.08 -1.13
N ILE A 160 -12.59 16.77 -1.08
CA ILE A 160 -12.70 15.93 -2.25
C ILE A 160 -13.74 16.52 -3.22
N PRO A 161 -13.39 16.73 -4.51
CA PRO A 161 -14.31 17.28 -5.49
C PRO A 161 -15.47 16.33 -5.79
N LYS A 162 -16.70 16.84 -5.73
CA LYS A 162 -17.89 16.04 -6.07
C LYS A 162 -17.80 15.41 -7.47
N LYS A 163 -17.23 16.12 -8.45
CA LYS A 163 -17.01 15.60 -9.80
C LYS A 163 -16.15 14.33 -9.81
N PHE A 164 -15.19 14.20 -8.89
CA PHE A 164 -14.37 13.00 -8.75
C PHE A 164 -15.19 11.88 -8.10
N THR A 165 -15.85 12.12 -6.97
CA THR A 165 -16.64 11.09 -6.27
C THR A 165 -17.77 10.55 -7.14
N ASP A 166 -18.44 11.41 -7.92
CA ASP A 166 -19.53 11.01 -8.83
C ASP A 166 -19.07 10.03 -9.94
N LEU A 167 -17.77 10.00 -10.28
CA LEU A 167 -17.18 9.12 -11.28
C LEU A 167 -16.62 7.81 -10.68
N VAL A 168 -16.17 7.83 -9.43
CA VAL A 168 -15.45 6.69 -8.83
C VAL A 168 -16.30 5.90 -7.83
N ILE A 169 -17.35 6.49 -7.26
CA ILE A 169 -18.29 5.80 -6.37
C ILE A 169 -19.39 5.16 -7.22
N PRO A 170 -19.60 3.84 -7.15
CA PRO A 170 -20.71 3.18 -7.84
C PRO A 170 -22.05 3.79 -7.41
N LYS A 171 -22.94 4.06 -8.37
CA LYS A 171 -24.24 4.72 -8.11
C LYS A 171 -25.19 3.93 -7.20
N GLU A 172 -24.97 2.65 -7.00
CA GLU A 172 -25.79 1.81 -6.12
C GLU A 172 -25.49 2.01 -4.62
N ALA A 173 -24.32 2.56 -4.27
CA ALA A 173 -23.96 2.83 -2.87
C ALA A 173 -24.44 4.22 -2.37
N SER A 174 -24.99 5.06 -3.23
CA SER A 174 -25.40 6.43 -2.87
C SER A 174 -26.81 6.57 -2.31
N SER A 175 -27.60 5.47 -2.19
CA SER A 175 -28.99 5.55 -1.75
C SER A 175 -29.23 5.35 -0.24
N GLU A 176 -28.21 5.09 0.57
CA GLU A 176 -28.39 4.77 2.00
C GLU A 176 -27.88 5.81 3.00
N SER A 177 -27.42 6.98 2.58
CA SER A 177 -26.83 7.96 3.52
C SER A 177 -27.56 9.31 3.65
N GLU A 178 -28.81 9.44 3.20
CA GLU A 178 -29.59 10.71 3.36
C GLU A 178 -30.60 10.71 4.51
N ASP A 179 -30.63 9.68 5.39
CA ASP A 179 -31.50 9.70 6.59
C ASP A 179 -30.72 9.31 7.86
N LYS A 180 -29.98 10.24 8.43
CA LYS A 180 -29.76 10.34 9.89
C LYS A 180 -29.11 11.66 10.26
#